data_0c52ccf6eb431e765d1d0877c4200699
#
_entry.id   0c52ccf6eb431e765d1d0877c4200699
#
_cell.length_a   1.000
_cell.length_b   1.000
_cell.length_c   1.000
_cell.angle_alpha   90.00
_cell.angle_beta   90.00
_cell.angle_gamma   90.00
#
_symmetry.space_group_name_H-M   'P 1'
#
loop_
_entity.id
_entity.type
_entity.pdbx_description
1 polymer ?
#
loop_
_entity_poly.entity_id
_entity_poly.type
_entity_poly.pdbx_seq_one_letter_code
_entity_poly.pdbx_strand_id
1 'polypeptide(L)'
;LATQSRDLRFDLGRVEGYRNFCNKLWNAARFVMMSTEQDEGAGEETLSPYDRWIRSRLQAAIAAVRQGFADYRFDLAAQAAYEFTWYEFCDWYLEFSKTVLQSEASSTEQRRGTKRVLVESLETLLRLLHPLMPYMTEEIWQRVGPRAGRTAASIMREPYPTADASRVDADAESLTNRARDVILGIRGIRGSFDIAPSVRIPI
;
A
#
# COMPACT_ATOMS: atom_id res chain seq x y z
N LEU A 1 -8.88 7.25 16.07
CA LEU A 1 -10.24 7.52 15.60
C LEU A 1 -11.23 7.33 16.72
N ALA A 2 -12.11 8.33 16.87
CA ALA A 2 -13.11 8.30 17.91
C ALA A 2 -14.17 7.26 17.59
N THR A 3 -14.32 6.28 18.47
CA THR A 3 -15.48 5.41 18.51
C THR A 3 -16.71 6.22 18.96
N GLN A 4 -17.92 5.71 18.75
CA GLN A 4 -19.19 6.36 19.11
C GLN A 4 -19.35 6.50 20.65
N SER A 5 -18.40 7.14 21.32
CA SER A 5 -18.49 7.44 22.75
C SER A 5 -18.92 8.89 22.97
N ARG A 6 -19.65 9.12 24.06
CA ARG A 6 -20.20 10.43 24.41
C ARG A 6 -19.12 11.46 24.73
N ASP A 7 -17.96 10.99 25.22
CA ASP A 7 -16.82 11.83 25.58
C ASP A 7 -15.56 11.34 24.89
N LEU A 8 -14.87 12.23 24.20
CA LEU A 8 -13.60 11.97 23.55
C LEU A 8 -12.45 12.45 24.44
N ARG A 9 -11.66 11.51 24.91
CA ARG A 9 -10.42 11.83 25.63
C ARG A 9 -9.35 12.22 24.61
N PHE A 10 -8.93 13.47 24.63
CA PHE A 10 -7.83 13.95 23.81
C PHE A 10 -6.52 13.31 24.28
N ASP A 11 -5.79 12.67 23.37
CA ASP A 11 -4.55 11.96 23.63
C ASP A 11 -3.47 12.43 22.65
N LEU A 12 -2.49 13.15 23.16
CA LEU A 12 -1.35 13.67 22.38
C LEU A 12 -0.53 12.55 21.75
N GLY A 13 -0.37 11.40 22.42
CA GLY A 13 0.34 10.25 21.87
C GLY A 13 -0.32 9.69 20.62
N ARG A 14 -1.65 9.68 20.57
CA ARG A 14 -2.39 9.30 19.35
C ARG A 14 -2.18 10.29 18.21
N VAL A 15 -2.13 11.59 18.51
CA VAL A 15 -1.85 12.62 17.50
C VAL A 15 -0.46 12.41 16.90
N GLU A 16 0.52 12.08 17.73
CA GLU A 16 1.87 11.75 17.26
C GLU A 16 1.90 10.49 16.37
N GLY A 17 1.14 9.46 16.73
CA GLY A 17 0.95 8.26 15.90
C GLY A 17 0.40 8.59 14.51
N TYR A 18 -0.58 9.49 14.42
CA TYR A 18 -1.13 9.92 13.13
C TYR A 18 -0.16 10.79 12.33
N ARG A 19 0.66 11.62 12.98
CA ARG A 19 1.77 12.30 12.31
C ARG A 19 2.74 11.31 11.68
N ASN A 20 3.07 10.24 12.40
CA ASN A 20 3.94 9.18 11.89
C ASN A 20 3.31 8.45 10.70
N PHE A 21 1.99 8.25 10.69
CA PHE A 21 1.28 7.74 9.53
C PHE A 21 1.41 8.65 8.31
N CYS A 22 1.22 9.96 8.50
CA CYS A 22 1.43 10.95 7.43
C CYS A 22 2.85 10.87 6.84
N ASN A 23 3.85 10.84 7.70
CA ASN A 23 5.25 10.73 7.28
C ASN A 23 5.51 9.42 6.53
N LYS A 24 4.92 8.32 6.98
CA LYS A 24 5.06 7.01 6.32
C LYS A 24 4.44 7.02 4.92
N LEU A 25 3.22 7.53 4.77
CA LEU A 25 2.55 7.67 3.48
C LEU A 25 3.35 8.57 2.52
N TRP A 26 3.85 9.69 3.01
CA TRP A 26 4.68 10.61 2.22
C TRP A 26 5.95 9.93 1.70
N ASN A 27 6.66 9.22 2.57
CA ASN A 27 7.87 8.49 2.20
C ASN A 27 7.58 7.32 1.24
N ALA A 28 6.45 6.63 1.41
CA ALA A 28 5.98 5.61 0.48
C ALA A 28 5.71 6.20 -0.91
N ALA A 29 5.04 7.35 -0.97
CA ALA A 29 4.81 8.06 -2.23
C ALA A 29 6.12 8.49 -2.90
N ARG A 30 7.08 9.02 -2.14
CA ARG A 30 8.42 9.34 -2.67
C ARG A 30 9.11 8.10 -3.25
N PHE A 31 9.08 6.98 -2.53
CA PHE A 31 9.64 5.73 -3.02
C PHE A 31 9.00 5.31 -4.35
N VAL A 32 7.66 5.30 -4.44
CA VAL A 32 6.96 4.96 -5.67
C VAL A 32 7.38 5.89 -6.80
N MET A 33 7.39 7.22 -6.57
CA MET A 33 7.76 8.21 -7.58
C MET A 33 9.18 8.00 -8.11
N MET A 34 10.15 7.77 -7.22
CA MET A 34 11.55 7.52 -7.60
C MET A 34 11.70 6.18 -8.34
N SER A 35 11.05 5.13 -7.85
CA SER A 35 11.12 3.78 -8.46
C SER A 35 10.46 3.68 -9.83
N THR A 36 9.56 4.62 -10.15
CA THR A 36 8.81 4.66 -11.42
C THR A 36 9.20 5.84 -12.32
N GLU A 37 10.28 6.53 -11.99
CA GLU A 37 10.74 7.69 -12.77
C GLU A 37 11.24 7.28 -14.15
N GLN A 38 11.99 6.19 -14.24
CA GLN A 38 12.43 5.63 -15.50
C GLN A 38 11.28 4.86 -16.15
N ASP A 39 10.91 5.29 -17.35
CA ASP A 39 9.93 4.59 -18.17
C ASP A 39 10.60 3.36 -18.82
N GLU A 40 10.00 2.19 -18.62
CA GLU A 40 10.42 0.95 -19.29
C GLU A 40 9.86 0.85 -20.73
N GLY A 41 9.23 1.91 -21.22
CA GLY A 41 8.54 1.93 -22.51
C GLY A 41 7.21 1.17 -22.53
N ALA A 42 6.48 1.26 -23.63
CA ALA A 42 5.27 0.48 -23.84
C ALA A 42 5.61 -0.98 -24.17
N GLY A 43 4.80 -1.93 -23.73
CA GLY A 43 4.98 -3.35 -24.03
C GLY A 43 4.20 -4.26 -23.07
N GLU A 44 4.44 -5.55 -23.19
CA GLU A 44 3.84 -6.54 -22.31
C GLU A 44 4.26 -6.33 -20.84
N GLU A 45 3.36 -6.73 -19.96
CA GLU A 45 3.55 -6.65 -18.51
C GLU A 45 3.35 -8.02 -17.87
N THR A 46 4.27 -8.39 -16.99
CA THR A 46 4.16 -9.60 -16.20
C THR A 46 4.08 -9.23 -14.73
N LEU A 47 3.02 -9.67 -14.06
CA LEU A 47 2.83 -9.41 -12.64
C LEU A 47 3.50 -10.50 -11.80
N SER A 48 4.33 -10.10 -10.85
CA SER A 48 4.85 -11.00 -9.83
C SER A 48 3.70 -11.50 -8.91
N PRO A 49 3.90 -12.59 -8.17
CA PRO A 49 2.92 -13.01 -7.16
C PRO A 49 2.61 -11.91 -6.13
N TYR A 50 3.58 -11.08 -5.78
CA TYR A 50 3.41 -9.97 -4.85
C TYR A 50 2.59 -8.82 -5.43
N ASP A 51 2.70 -8.57 -6.74
CA ASP A 51 1.86 -7.59 -7.45
C ASP A 51 0.40 -8.03 -7.47
N ARG A 52 0.15 -9.30 -7.75
CA ARG A 52 -1.19 -9.89 -7.71
C ARG A 52 -1.76 -9.89 -6.30
N TRP A 53 -0.94 -10.22 -5.31
CA TRP A 53 -1.31 -10.17 -3.89
C TRP A 53 -1.78 -8.78 -3.47
N ILE A 54 -0.97 -7.73 -3.69
CA ILE A 54 -1.36 -6.39 -3.22
C ILE A 54 -2.61 -5.86 -3.95
N ARG A 55 -2.78 -6.19 -5.23
CA ARG A 55 -4.00 -5.86 -5.98
C ARG A 55 -5.24 -6.56 -5.39
N SER A 56 -5.11 -7.82 -5.00
CA SER A 56 -6.17 -8.57 -4.34
C SER A 56 -6.51 -7.96 -2.97
N ARG A 57 -5.52 -7.70 -2.14
CA ARG A 57 -5.70 -7.08 -0.82
C ARG A 57 -6.32 -5.69 -0.89
N LEU A 58 -5.98 -4.92 -1.92
CA LEU A 58 -6.58 -3.62 -2.17
C LEU A 58 -8.08 -3.73 -2.41
N GLN A 59 -8.58 -4.79 -3.08
CA GLN A 59 -10.02 -4.98 -3.27
C GLN A 59 -10.74 -5.19 -1.93
N ALA A 60 -10.16 -5.96 -1.03
CA ALA A 60 -10.70 -6.16 0.32
C ALA A 60 -10.73 -4.84 1.11
N ALA A 61 -9.67 -4.04 1.03
CA ALA A 61 -9.60 -2.73 1.67
C ALA A 61 -10.66 -1.76 1.11
N ILE A 62 -10.83 -1.71 -0.22
CA ILE A 62 -11.85 -0.89 -0.88
C ILE A 62 -13.25 -1.28 -0.38
N ALA A 63 -13.56 -2.57 -0.33
CA ALA A 63 -14.86 -3.07 0.14
C ALA A 63 -15.11 -2.68 1.61
N ALA A 64 -14.12 -2.89 2.49
CA ALA A 64 -14.23 -2.58 3.92
C ALA A 64 -14.40 -1.07 4.17
N VAL A 65 -13.63 -0.21 3.48
CA VAL A 65 -13.74 1.24 3.58
C VAL A 65 -15.13 1.72 3.12
N ARG A 66 -15.61 1.22 1.97
CA ARG A 66 -16.94 1.58 1.45
C ARG A 66 -18.05 1.14 2.40
N GLN A 67 -17.96 -0.07 2.96
CA GLN A 67 -18.92 -0.55 3.94
C GLN A 67 -18.93 0.33 5.20
N GLY A 68 -17.75 0.70 5.71
CA GLY A 68 -17.63 1.62 6.83
C GLY A 68 -18.31 2.97 6.58
N PHE A 69 -18.16 3.54 5.38
CA PHE A 69 -18.87 4.77 5.00
C PHE A 69 -20.39 4.54 4.87
N ALA A 70 -20.82 3.44 4.26
CA ALA A 70 -22.25 3.11 4.10
C ALA A 70 -22.97 2.93 5.45
N ASP A 71 -22.27 2.37 6.44
CA ASP A 71 -22.79 2.14 7.79
C ASP A 71 -22.58 3.34 8.74
N TYR A 72 -22.06 4.47 8.23
CA TYR A 72 -21.65 5.63 9.06
C TYR A 72 -20.64 5.28 10.15
N ARG A 73 -19.89 4.19 9.98
CA ARG A 73 -18.79 3.73 10.84
C ARG A 73 -17.46 4.26 10.29
N PHE A 74 -17.27 5.58 10.38
CA PHE A 74 -16.07 6.24 9.90
C PHE A 74 -14.80 5.76 10.61
N ASP A 75 -14.92 5.27 11.83
CA ASP A 75 -13.85 4.61 12.58
C ASP A 75 -13.37 3.35 11.87
N LEU A 76 -14.29 2.49 11.40
CA LEU A 76 -13.96 1.27 10.66
C LEU A 76 -13.42 1.58 9.26
N ALA A 77 -14.00 2.56 8.57
CA ALA A 77 -13.50 3.01 7.27
C ALA A 77 -12.04 3.46 7.36
N ALA A 78 -11.75 4.31 8.34
CA ALA A 78 -10.41 4.82 8.54
C ALA A 78 -9.43 3.75 9.04
N GLN A 79 -9.88 2.81 9.89
CA GLN A 79 -9.07 1.68 10.32
C GLN A 79 -8.68 0.78 9.14
N ALA A 80 -9.63 0.41 8.29
CA ALA A 80 -9.36 -0.41 7.12
C ALA A 80 -8.36 0.24 6.15
N ALA A 81 -8.52 1.54 5.88
CA ALA A 81 -7.59 2.30 5.06
C ALA A 81 -6.20 2.40 5.70
N TYR A 82 -6.13 2.61 7.03
CA TYR A 82 -4.89 2.66 7.80
C TYR A 82 -4.15 1.31 7.75
N GLU A 83 -4.84 0.21 8.07
CA GLU A 83 -4.24 -1.13 8.13
C GLU A 83 -3.68 -1.56 6.78
N PHE A 84 -4.42 -1.36 5.71
CA PHE A 84 -3.92 -1.64 4.36
C PHE A 84 -2.70 -0.79 4.04
N THR A 85 -2.75 0.53 4.31
CA THR A 85 -1.64 1.45 4.01
C THR A 85 -0.38 1.07 4.79
N TRP A 86 -0.53 0.89 6.10
CA TRP A 86 0.61 0.70 6.99
C TRP A 86 1.21 -0.68 6.84
N TYR A 87 0.37 -1.71 7.04
CA TYR A 87 0.86 -3.08 7.19
C TYR A 87 1.00 -3.85 5.88
N GLU A 88 0.16 -3.57 4.88
CA GLU A 88 0.21 -4.32 3.63
C GLU A 88 1.01 -3.57 2.57
N PHE A 89 0.67 -2.32 2.29
CA PHE A 89 1.34 -1.55 1.25
C PHE A 89 2.76 -1.13 1.67
N CYS A 90 2.91 -0.43 2.80
CA CYS A 90 4.21 0.12 3.20
C CYS A 90 5.17 -0.93 3.76
N ASP A 91 4.71 -1.82 4.68
CA ASP A 91 5.62 -2.74 5.38
C ASP A 91 6.01 -3.95 4.53
N TRP A 92 5.16 -4.37 3.60
CA TRP A 92 5.41 -5.57 2.82
C TRP A 92 5.53 -5.31 1.32
N TYR A 93 4.52 -4.68 0.70
CA TYR A 93 4.55 -4.60 -0.76
C TYR A 93 5.71 -3.75 -1.28
N LEU A 94 6.01 -2.61 -0.65
CA LEU A 94 7.17 -1.81 -1.06
C LEU A 94 8.47 -2.59 -0.93
N GLU A 95 8.63 -3.43 0.09
CA GLU A 95 9.83 -4.28 0.24
C GLU A 95 9.87 -5.39 -0.80
N PHE A 96 8.76 -6.05 -1.07
CA PHE A 96 8.68 -7.06 -2.12
C PHE A 96 8.92 -6.48 -3.52
N SER A 97 8.43 -5.29 -3.80
CA SER A 97 8.67 -4.64 -5.10
C SER A 97 10.15 -4.38 -5.37
N LYS A 98 10.94 -4.10 -4.32
CA LYS A 98 12.40 -3.93 -4.46
C LYS A 98 13.07 -5.20 -4.99
N THR A 99 12.60 -6.38 -4.59
CA THR A 99 13.18 -7.64 -5.07
C THR A 99 13.03 -7.84 -6.57
N VAL A 100 11.97 -7.26 -7.17
CA VAL A 100 11.77 -7.26 -8.63
C VAL A 100 12.54 -6.11 -9.29
N LEU A 101 12.43 -4.90 -8.74
CA LEU A 101 12.98 -3.70 -9.38
C LEU A 101 14.51 -3.64 -9.34
N GLN A 102 15.14 -4.24 -8.32
CA GLN A 102 16.60 -4.20 -8.12
C GLN A 102 17.31 -5.51 -8.57
N SER A 103 16.57 -6.53 -8.96
CA SER A 103 17.15 -7.80 -9.41
C SER A 103 17.57 -7.70 -10.88
N GLU A 104 18.82 -8.08 -11.15
CA GLU A 104 19.32 -8.22 -12.52
C GLU A 104 18.64 -9.38 -13.28
N ALA A 105 18.09 -10.37 -12.55
CA ALA A 105 17.36 -11.49 -13.13
C ALA A 105 15.92 -11.14 -13.53
N SER A 106 15.39 -9.98 -13.13
CA SER A 106 14.04 -9.56 -13.50
C SER A 106 13.99 -9.10 -14.95
N SER A 107 12.99 -9.57 -15.70
CA SER A 107 12.76 -9.11 -17.05
C SER A 107 12.20 -7.68 -17.09
N THR A 108 12.26 -7.04 -18.24
CA THR A 108 11.67 -5.70 -18.46
C THR A 108 10.16 -5.73 -18.24
N GLU A 109 9.48 -6.80 -18.68
CA GLU A 109 8.03 -6.99 -18.51
C GLU A 109 7.65 -7.10 -17.03
N GLN A 110 8.46 -7.79 -16.21
CA GLN A 110 8.26 -7.88 -14.77
C GLN A 110 8.45 -6.53 -14.08
N ARG A 111 9.52 -5.80 -14.42
CA ARG A 111 9.74 -4.45 -13.87
C ARG A 111 8.61 -3.50 -14.25
N ARG A 112 8.16 -3.55 -15.51
CA ARG A 112 7.03 -2.74 -16.00
C ARG A 112 5.74 -3.06 -15.22
N GLY A 113 5.40 -4.33 -15.06
CA GLY A 113 4.24 -4.78 -14.30
C GLY A 113 4.28 -4.28 -12.85
N THR A 114 5.42 -4.46 -12.15
CA THR A 114 5.57 -3.99 -10.76
C THR A 114 5.49 -2.46 -10.67
N LYS A 115 6.13 -1.70 -11.56
CA LYS A 115 6.03 -0.23 -11.60
C LYS A 115 4.58 0.24 -11.79
N ARG A 116 3.84 -0.39 -12.69
CA ARG A 116 2.43 -0.09 -12.90
C ARG A 116 1.61 -0.36 -11.64
N VAL A 117 1.78 -1.51 -11.00
CA VAL A 117 1.01 -1.85 -9.79
C VAL A 117 1.36 -0.93 -8.61
N LEU A 118 2.60 -0.48 -8.49
CA LEU A 118 2.99 0.53 -7.49
C LEU A 118 2.21 1.84 -7.67
N VAL A 119 2.18 2.36 -8.90
CA VAL A 119 1.45 3.61 -9.23
C VAL A 119 -0.05 3.43 -9.05
N GLU A 120 -0.63 2.36 -9.60
CA GLU A 120 -2.07 2.07 -9.54
C GLU A 120 -2.55 1.89 -8.10
N SER A 121 -1.79 1.16 -7.28
CA SER A 121 -2.13 0.91 -5.89
C SER A 121 -2.05 2.18 -5.06
N LEU A 122 -0.99 2.99 -5.22
CA LEU A 122 -0.85 4.25 -4.52
C LEU A 122 -1.95 5.23 -4.93
N GLU A 123 -2.23 5.39 -6.22
CA GLU A 123 -3.28 6.28 -6.72
C GLU A 123 -4.65 5.93 -6.13
N THR A 124 -5.01 4.64 -6.15
CA THR A 124 -6.26 4.15 -5.58
C THR A 124 -6.33 4.38 -4.06
N LEU A 125 -5.22 4.12 -3.37
CA LEU A 125 -5.11 4.34 -1.93
C LEU A 125 -5.29 5.81 -1.56
N LEU A 126 -4.72 6.73 -2.34
CA LEU A 126 -4.91 8.17 -2.12
C LEU A 126 -6.38 8.56 -2.24
N ARG A 127 -7.11 8.02 -3.23
CA ARG A 127 -8.57 8.27 -3.34
C ARG A 127 -9.36 7.68 -2.17
N LEU A 128 -8.96 6.51 -1.64
CA LEU A 128 -9.58 5.94 -0.44
C LEU A 128 -9.38 6.81 0.79
N LEU A 129 -8.18 7.37 0.97
CA LEU A 129 -7.81 8.20 2.10
C LEU A 129 -8.33 9.65 1.98
N HIS A 130 -8.66 10.11 0.78
CA HIS A 130 -8.95 11.52 0.53
C HIS A 130 -10.07 12.11 1.41
N PRO A 131 -11.19 11.43 1.69
CA PRO A 131 -12.21 11.97 2.58
C PRO A 131 -11.73 12.20 4.03
N LEU A 132 -10.64 11.52 4.43
CA LEU A 132 -10.06 11.60 5.78
C LEU A 132 -8.86 12.54 5.85
N MET A 133 -8.12 12.68 4.76
CA MET A 133 -6.85 13.41 4.69
C MET A 133 -6.73 14.23 3.39
N PRO A 134 -7.62 15.19 3.13
CA PRO A 134 -7.78 15.80 1.81
C PRO A 134 -6.54 16.54 1.31
N TYR A 135 -5.81 17.24 2.18
CA TYR A 135 -4.68 18.08 1.75
C TYR A 135 -3.47 17.25 1.31
N MET A 136 -3.06 16.30 2.12
CA MET A 136 -1.89 15.46 1.81
C MET A 136 -2.15 14.57 0.60
N THR A 137 -3.33 13.96 0.52
CA THR A 137 -3.67 13.08 -0.59
C THR A 137 -3.79 13.83 -1.91
N GLU A 138 -4.31 15.07 -1.91
CA GLU A 138 -4.31 15.94 -3.08
C GLU A 138 -2.89 16.25 -3.54
N GLU A 139 -2.02 16.72 -2.62
CA GLU A 139 -0.63 17.10 -2.95
C GLU A 139 0.14 15.92 -3.57
N ILE A 140 0.00 14.72 -3.02
CA ILE A 140 0.65 13.52 -3.57
C ILE A 140 0.00 13.15 -4.90
N TRP A 141 -1.34 13.20 -4.99
CA TRP A 141 -2.08 12.75 -6.15
C TRP A 141 -1.82 13.61 -7.39
N GLN A 142 -1.58 14.90 -7.24
CA GLN A 142 -1.22 15.79 -8.35
C GLN A 142 0.03 15.29 -9.11
N ARG A 143 0.89 14.52 -8.46
CA ARG A 143 2.10 13.93 -9.06
C ARG A 143 1.89 12.48 -9.52
N VAL A 144 1.13 11.71 -8.77
CA VAL A 144 0.89 10.28 -9.03
C VAL A 144 -0.22 10.05 -10.05
N GLY A 145 -1.30 10.84 -9.99
CA GLY A 145 -2.48 10.71 -10.84
C GLY A 145 -2.15 10.71 -12.36
N PRO A 146 -1.38 11.66 -12.87
CA PRO A 146 -0.97 11.64 -14.28
C PRO A 146 -0.22 10.37 -14.68
N ARG A 147 0.62 9.81 -13.80
CA ARG A 147 1.32 8.54 -14.06
C ARG A 147 0.35 7.33 -14.08
N ALA A 148 -0.76 7.43 -13.37
CA ALA A 148 -1.84 6.45 -13.41
C ALA A 148 -2.85 6.70 -14.54
N GLY A 149 -2.54 7.61 -15.47
CA GLY A 149 -3.43 7.96 -16.61
C GLY A 149 -4.63 8.82 -16.20
N ARG A 150 -4.60 9.47 -15.02
CA ARG A 150 -5.66 10.38 -14.58
C ARG A 150 -5.49 11.76 -15.19
N THR A 151 -6.60 12.36 -15.60
CA THR A 151 -6.61 13.67 -16.28
C THR A 151 -7.44 14.72 -15.55
N ALA A 152 -8.09 14.38 -14.44
CA ALA A 152 -8.87 15.33 -13.65
C ALA A 152 -7.94 16.38 -13.00
N ALA A 153 -8.45 17.59 -12.84
CA ALA A 153 -7.69 18.70 -12.21
C ALA A 153 -7.49 18.51 -10.70
N SER A 154 -8.25 17.62 -10.06
CA SER A 154 -8.19 17.34 -8.63
C SER A 154 -8.66 15.91 -8.38
N ILE A 155 -8.09 15.25 -7.37
CA ILE A 155 -8.51 13.94 -6.88
C ILE A 155 -10.01 13.90 -6.51
N MET A 156 -10.56 15.04 -6.08
CA MET A 156 -11.98 15.18 -5.73
C MET A 156 -12.93 14.92 -6.90
N ARG A 157 -12.43 15.05 -8.13
CA ARG A 157 -13.23 14.83 -9.35
C ARG A 157 -13.14 13.40 -9.89
N GLU A 158 -12.25 12.61 -9.32
CA GLU A 158 -12.12 11.20 -9.67
C GLU A 158 -13.20 10.36 -8.95
N PRO A 159 -13.70 9.30 -9.59
CA PRO A 159 -14.68 8.42 -8.95
C PRO A 159 -14.08 7.74 -7.74
N TYR A 160 -14.86 7.65 -6.66
CA TYR A 160 -14.41 6.93 -5.46
C TYR A 160 -14.20 5.44 -5.78
N PRO A 161 -13.11 4.80 -5.30
CA PRO A 161 -12.75 3.44 -5.69
C PRO A 161 -13.87 2.42 -5.42
N THR A 162 -14.09 1.52 -6.37
CA THR A 162 -15.04 0.40 -6.24
C THR A 162 -14.26 -0.91 -6.37
N ALA A 163 -14.57 -1.88 -5.50
CA ALA A 163 -13.93 -3.17 -5.53
C ALA A 163 -14.27 -3.94 -6.82
N ASP A 164 -13.25 -4.57 -7.38
CA ASP A 164 -13.33 -5.40 -8.59
C ASP A 164 -13.00 -6.85 -8.21
N ALA A 165 -14.01 -7.70 -8.15
CA ALA A 165 -13.86 -9.10 -7.76
C ALA A 165 -12.94 -9.90 -8.71
N SER A 166 -12.79 -9.48 -9.97
CA SER A 166 -11.89 -10.12 -10.93
C SER A 166 -10.41 -9.98 -10.58
N ARG A 167 -10.07 -9.03 -9.69
CA ARG A 167 -8.70 -8.77 -9.22
C ARG A 167 -8.35 -9.53 -7.93
N VAL A 168 -9.31 -10.28 -7.37
CA VAL A 168 -9.06 -11.13 -6.20
C VAL A 168 -8.30 -12.37 -6.63
N ASP A 169 -7.18 -12.65 -5.96
CA ASP A 169 -6.27 -13.77 -6.28
C ASP A 169 -5.89 -14.50 -4.99
N ALA A 170 -6.68 -15.53 -4.65
CA ALA A 170 -6.50 -16.33 -3.44
C ALA A 170 -5.16 -17.09 -3.45
N ASP A 171 -4.67 -17.52 -4.60
CA ASP A 171 -3.39 -18.24 -4.72
C ASP A 171 -2.23 -17.30 -4.42
N ALA A 172 -2.24 -16.07 -4.96
CA ALA A 172 -1.24 -15.07 -4.67
C ALA A 172 -1.29 -14.67 -3.18
N GLU A 173 -2.47 -14.57 -2.57
CA GLU A 173 -2.61 -14.31 -1.13
C GLU A 173 -2.01 -15.45 -0.29
N SER A 174 -2.32 -16.69 -0.60
CA SER A 174 -1.80 -17.86 0.11
C SER A 174 -0.27 -17.94 0.00
N LEU A 175 0.28 -17.77 -1.21
CA LEU A 175 1.73 -17.79 -1.44
C LEU A 175 2.44 -16.69 -0.66
N THR A 176 1.93 -15.46 -0.74
CA THR A 176 2.56 -14.32 -0.07
C THR A 176 2.46 -14.42 1.45
N ASN A 177 1.34 -14.92 1.99
CA ASN A 177 1.20 -15.13 3.43
C ASN A 177 2.22 -16.16 3.94
N ARG A 178 2.43 -17.27 3.23
CA ARG A 178 3.49 -18.24 3.58
C ARG A 178 4.88 -17.61 3.57
N ALA A 179 5.18 -16.80 2.57
CA ALA A 179 6.46 -16.09 2.52
C ALA A 179 6.64 -15.13 3.70
N ARG A 180 5.57 -14.41 4.07
CA ARG A 180 5.57 -13.52 5.24
C ARG A 180 5.79 -14.29 6.54
N ASP A 181 5.12 -15.43 6.72
CA ASP A 181 5.26 -16.26 7.91
C ASP A 181 6.70 -16.77 8.09
N VAL A 182 7.33 -17.22 7.01
CA VAL A 182 8.74 -17.63 7.02
C VAL A 182 9.64 -16.44 7.41
N ILE A 183 9.45 -15.28 6.78
CA ILE A 183 10.25 -14.07 7.09
C ILE A 183 10.06 -13.65 8.55
N LEU A 184 8.83 -13.67 9.06
CA LEU A 184 8.53 -13.33 10.44
C LEU A 184 9.15 -14.33 11.42
N GLY A 185 9.09 -15.62 11.12
CA GLY A 185 9.75 -16.68 11.89
C GLY A 185 11.26 -16.45 11.97
N ILE A 186 11.92 -16.19 10.84
CA ILE A 186 13.35 -15.88 10.78
C ILE A 186 13.68 -14.61 11.60
N ARG A 187 12.89 -13.54 11.44
CA ARG A 187 13.07 -12.31 12.21
C ARG A 187 12.91 -12.55 13.71
N GLY A 188 11.92 -13.37 14.11
CA GLY A 188 11.69 -13.76 15.50
C GLY A 188 12.89 -14.50 16.09
N ILE A 189 13.43 -15.50 15.41
CA ILE A 189 14.62 -16.24 15.81
C ILE A 189 15.81 -15.28 15.96
N ARG A 190 16.07 -14.46 14.95
CA ARG A 190 17.17 -13.49 14.98
C ARG A 190 17.04 -12.50 16.15
N GLY A 191 15.83 -12.03 16.43
CA GLY A 191 15.57 -11.18 17.60
C GLY A 191 15.82 -11.87 18.93
N SER A 192 15.42 -13.14 19.07
CA SER A 192 15.61 -13.92 20.29
C SER A 192 17.09 -14.20 20.60
N PHE A 193 17.93 -14.24 19.57
CA PHE A 193 19.39 -14.47 19.71
C PHE A 193 20.22 -13.20 19.51
N ASP A 194 19.61 -12.04 19.49
CA ASP A 194 20.27 -10.74 19.28
C ASP A 194 21.19 -10.70 18.04
N ILE A 195 20.76 -11.35 16.95
CA ILE A 195 21.53 -11.43 15.71
C ILE A 195 21.20 -10.24 14.83
N ALA A 196 22.17 -9.35 14.62
CA ALA A 196 21.97 -8.17 13.78
C ALA A 196 21.55 -8.53 12.35
N PRO A 197 20.67 -7.74 11.69
CA PRO A 197 20.19 -8.01 10.33
C PRO A 197 21.30 -8.15 9.27
N SER A 198 22.46 -7.50 9.48
CA SER A 198 23.61 -7.54 8.58
C SER A 198 24.41 -8.85 8.64
N VAL A 199 24.25 -9.65 9.70
CA VAL A 199 24.99 -10.92 9.86
C VAL A 199 24.38 -11.96 8.92
N ARG A 200 25.20 -12.51 8.03
CA ARG A 200 24.81 -13.65 7.18
C ARG A 200 24.96 -14.95 7.97
N ILE A 201 23.89 -15.71 8.06
CA ILE A 201 23.88 -17.04 8.69
C ILE A 201 23.69 -18.05 7.55
N PRO A 202 24.53 -19.10 7.46
CA PRO A 202 24.27 -20.19 6.53
C PRO A 202 22.95 -20.90 6.94
N ILE A 203 22.10 -21.14 5.97
CA ILE A 203 20.84 -21.89 6.11
C ILE A 203 21.04 -23.25 5.51
#